data_f3b8c6c8f5abc316c08dfd6eca39cd16
#
_entry.id   f3b8c6c8f5abc316c08dfd6eca39cd16
#
_cell.length_a   1.000
_cell.length_b   1.000
_cell.length_c   1.000
_cell.angle_alpha   90.00
_cell.angle_beta   90.00
_cell.angle_gamma   90.00
#
_symmetry.space_group_name_H-M   'P 1'
#
loop_
_entity.id
_entity.type
_entity.pdbx_description
1 polymer ?
#
loop_
_entity_poly.entity_id
_entity_poly.type
_entity_poly.pdbx_seq_one_letter_code
_entity_poly.pdbx_strand_id
1 'polypeptide(L)'
;MSKIYIVSELCGQWGGSVERAEQMILQSKMGGASAVKVQLYDTYRMSGENRERWEYLSMTKEQFLRLKKFADKLNIDFFASAFHEDRFEWILEAGLKVNKIASSLVAEKFGFCKRMISRNLLTYCSLGKWKKGSFPFYEDNVKYFHCVSKYPHAAEEALELMPESFNERLIGYSDHAIGIEACKEAVKRGAKVIEKHFTIDHSLQCDMESAHVCSMNYKELCELRNFCEKEK
;
A
#
# COMPACT_ATOMS: atom_id res chain seq x y z
N MET A 1 9.75 18.05 13.36
CA MET A 1 9.85 17.04 12.31
C MET A 1 8.52 16.95 11.55
N SER A 2 8.50 16.53 10.29
CA SER A 2 7.25 16.37 9.52
C SER A 2 6.41 15.22 10.09
N LYS A 3 5.10 15.34 10.04
CA LYS A 3 4.16 14.28 10.48
C LYS A 3 4.40 12.98 9.68
N ILE A 4 4.52 11.85 10.36
CA ILE A 4 4.62 10.54 9.70
C ILE A 4 3.36 10.28 8.85
N TYR A 5 3.56 9.91 7.59
CA TYR A 5 2.51 9.66 6.62
C TYR A 5 2.11 8.19 6.64
N ILE A 6 0.95 7.87 7.20
CA ILE A 6 0.44 6.51 7.32
C ILE A 6 -0.54 6.23 6.19
N VAL A 7 -0.31 5.15 5.46
CA VAL A 7 -1.11 4.67 4.34
C VAL A 7 -1.84 3.39 4.73
N SER A 8 -3.17 3.42 4.75
CA SER A 8 -4.00 2.22 4.87
C SER A 8 -4.15 1.56 3.49
N GLU A 9 -3.60 0.36 3.32
CA GLU A 9 -3.74 -0.44 2.10
C GLU A 9 -5.00 -1.29 2.17
N LEU A 10 -5.97 -1.04 1.29
CA LEU A 10 -7.24 -1.74 1.29
C LEU A 10 -7.18 -3.08 0.55
N CYS A 11 -6.30 -3.26 -0.42
CA CYS A 11 -6.04 -4.49 -1.19
C CYS A 11 -7.29 -5.37 -1.37
N GLY A 12 -7.21 -6.67 -1.08
CA GLY A 12 -8.30 -7.63 -1.10
C GLY A 12 -9.25 -7.57 0.09
N GLN A 13 -8.90 -6.84 1.18
CA GLN A 13 -9.70 -6.79 2.41
C GLN A 13 -11.09 -6.16 2.23
N TRP A 14 -11.30 -5.39 1.16
CA TRP A 14 -12.61 -4.88 0.79
C TRP A 14 -13.60 -5.98 0.33
N GLY A 15 -13.08 -7.19 -0.04
CA GLY A 15 -13.87 -8.38 -0.36
C GLY A 15 -14.87 -8.19 -1.50
N GLY A 16 -14.57 -7.33 -2.49
CA GLY A 16 -15.47 -7.01 -3.60
C GLY A 16 -16.65 -6.07 -3.25
N SER A 17 -16.79 -5.67 -1.98
CA SER A 17 -17.86 -4.76 -1.54
C SER A 17 -17.38 -3.32 -1.48
N VAL A 18 -17.95 -2.46 -2.33
CA VAL A 18 -17.64 -1.02 -2.34
C VAL A 18 -18.06 -0.36 -1.03
N GLU A 19 -19.16 -0.77 -0.45
CA GLU A 19 -19.65 -0.27 0.85
C GLU A 19 -18.66 -0.62 1.96
N ARG A 20 -18.07 -1.82 1.94
CA ARG A 20 -16.99 -2.19 2.87
C ARG A 20 -15.75 -1.34 2.64
N ALA A 21 -15.36 -1.10 1.39
CA ALA A 21 -14.23 -0.22 1.08
C ALA A 21 -14.49 1.21 1.57
N GLU A 22 -15.69 1.76 1.43
CA GLU A 22 -16.07 3.07 1.99
C GLU A 22 -15.97 3.09 3.53
N GLN A 23 -16.41 2.02 4.21
CA GLN A 23 -16.23 1.88 5.67
C GLN A 23 -14.75 1.83 6.06
N MET A 24 -13.91 1.11 5.29
CA MET A 24 -12.47 1.06 5.51
C MET A 24 -11.83 2.44 5.34
N ILE A 25 -12.23 3.22 4.34
CA ILE A 25 -11.76 4.60 4.12
C ILE A 25 -12.16 5.49 5.31
N LEU A 26 -13.42 5.40 5.76
CA LEU A 26 -13.91 6.17 6.91
C LEU A 26 -13.14 5.83 8.18
N GLN A 27 -12.98 4.55 8.50
CA GLN A 27 -12.21 4.12 9.67
C GLN A 27 -10.74 4.51 9.57
N SER A 28 -10.14 4.41 8.38
CA SER A 28 -8.76 4.87 8.14
C SER A 28 -8.62 6.37 8.45
N LYS A 29 -9.56 7.20 7.97
CA LYS A 29 -9.58 8.63 8.29
C LYS A 29 -9.70 8.89 9.79
N MET A 30 -10.67 8.25 10.44
CA MET A 30 -10.92 8.40 11.88
C MET A 30 -9.74 7.90 12.73
N GLY A 31 -9.07 6.83 12.32
CA GLY A 31 -7.89 6.27 12.98
C GLY A 31 -6.61 7.07 12.75
N GLY A 32 -6.67 8.14 11.92
CA GLY A 32 -5.56 9.06 11.70
C GLY A 32 -4.62 8.67 10.57
N ALA A 33 -5.04 7.78 9.64
CA ALA A 33 -4.31 7.59 8.40
C ALA A 33 -4.22 8.90 7.61
N SER A 34 -3.10 9.07 6.91
CA SER A 34 -2.88 10.20 6.00
C SER A 34 -3.49 9.93 4.64
N ALA A 35 -3.44 8.67 4.22
CA ALA A 35 -3.95 8.21 2.93
C ALA A 35 -4.56 6.82 3.02
N VAL A 36 -5.37 6.51 2.01
CA VAL A 36 -5.78 5.15 1.67
C VAL A 36 -5.28 4.77 0.29
N LYS A 37 -4.95 3.50 0.11
CA LYS A 37 -4.49 2.96 -1.17
C LYS A 37 -5.33 1.76 -1.59
N VAL A 38 -5.59 1.63 -2.88
CA VAL A 38 -6.23 0.47 -3.50
C VAL A 38 -5.31 -0.18 -4.53
N GLN A 39 -5.62 -1.41 -4.90
CA GLN A 39 -4.93 -2.14 -5.97
C GLN A 39 -5.84 -2.29 -7.18
N LEU A 40 -5.36 -1.88 -8.35
CA LEU A 40 -6.05 -1.95 -9.63
C LEU A 40 -5.41 -3.06 -10.47
N TYR A 41 -5.85 -4.28 -10.26
CA TYR A 41 -5.46 -5.44 -11.07
C TYR A 41 -6.65 -5.96 -11.89
N ASP A 42 -6.34 -6.77 -12.86
CA ASP A 42 -7.30 -7.46 -13.68
C ASP A 42 -7.03 -8.96 -13.57
N THR A 43 -7.91 -9.65 -12.88
CA THR A 43 -7.77 -11.08 -12.62
C THR A 43 -7.83 -11.91 -13.89
N TYR A 44 -8.51 -11.43 -14.94
CA TYR A 44 -8.52 -12.09 -16.26
C TYR A 44 -7.14 -12.12 -16.94
N ARG A 45 -6.23 -11.22 -16.53
CA ARG A 45 -4.85 -11.16 -17.02
C ARG A 45 -3.84 -11.76 -16.05
N MET A 46 -4.30 -12.29 -14.91
CA MET A 46 -3.44 -13.02 -13.99
C MET A 46 -3.30 -14.47 -14.48
N SER A 47 -2.09 -15.00 -14.40
CA SER A 47 -1.82 -16.42 -14.67
C SER A 47 -2.02 -17.25 -13.41
N GLY A 48 -2.55 -18.47 -13.54
CA GLY A 48 -2.63 -19.46 -12.47
C GLY A 48 -4.03 -19.95 -12.13
N GLU A 49 -4.10 -21.00 -11.31
CA GLU A 49 -5.32 -21.71 -10.93
C GLU A 49 -6.30 -20.91 -10.06
N ASN A 50 -5.83 -19.78 -9.52
CA ASN A 50 -6.60 -18.98 -8.57
C ASN A 50 -7.37 -17.82 -9.21
N ARG A 51 -7.45 -17.76 -10.55
CA ARG A 51 -8.08 -16.63 -11.26
C ARG A 51 -9.52 -16.36 -10.81
N GLU A 52 -10.36 -17.39 -10.79
CA GLU A 52 -11.78 -17.27 -10.42
C GLU A 52 -11.96 -16.83 -8.95
N ARG A 53 -11.03 -17.28 -8.09
CA ARG A 53 -11.03 -16.93 -6.67
C ARG A 53 -10.78 -15.45 -6.42
N TRP A 54 -10.11 -14.74 -7.33
CA TRP A 54 -9.76 -13.32 -7.20
C TRP A 54 -10.64 -12.40 -8.06
N GLU A 55 -11.54 -12.97 -8.86
CA GLU A 55 -12.33 -12.20 -9.82
C GLU A 55 -13.16 -11.09 -9.12
N TYR A 56 -13.78 -11.41 -8.00
CA TYR A 56 -14.59 -10.46 -7.23
C TYR A 56 -13.76 -9.32 -6.60
N LEU A 57 -12.44 -9.47 -6.52
CA LEU A 57 -11.52 -8.43 -6.03
C LEU A 57 -11.04 -7.49 -7.15
N SER A 58 -11.39 -7.78 -8.41
CA SER A 58 -11.06 -6.93 -9.55
C SER A 58 -11.98 -5.72 -9.56
N MET A 59 -11.43 -4.58 -9.14
CA MET A 59 -12.19 -3.32 -9.06
C MET A 59 -12.55 -2.81 -10.46
N THR A 60 -13.81 -2.38 -10.66
CA THR A 60 -14.22 -1.67 -11.88
C THR A 60 -13.80 -0.21 -11.81
N LYS A 61 -13.79 0.47 -12.97
CA LYS A 61 -13.47 1.90 -13.03
C LYS A 61 -14.47 2.75 -12.23
N GLU A 62 -15.75 2.42 -12.31
CA GLU A 62 -16.83 3.10 -11.59
C GLU A 62 -16.64 2.97 -10.08
N GLN A 63 -16.30 1.76 -9.59
CA GLN A 63 -16.02 1.52 -8.19
C GLN A 63 -14.80 2.34 -7.73
N PHE A 64 -13.71 2.32 -8.50
CA PHE A 64 -12.51 3.11 -8.22
C PHE A 64 -12.82 4.61 -8.11
N LEU A 65 -13.56 5.17 -9.07
CA LEU A 65 -13.92 6.60 -9.07
C LEU A 65 -14.89 6.93 -7.92
N ARG A 66 -15.79 6.01 -7.55
CA ARG A 66 -16.68 6.17 -6.39
C ARG A 66 -15.86 6.26 -5.11
N LEU A 67 -14.89 5.36 -4.90
CA LEU A 67 -14.03 5.37 -3.72
C LEU A 67 -13.15 6.62 -3.65
N LYS A 68 -12.59 7.05 -4.78
CA LYS A 68 -11.86 8.33 -4.85
C LYS A 68 -12.74 9.50 -4.41
N LYS A 69 -13.93 9.62 -4.97
CA LYS A 69 -14.89 10.68 -4.61
C LYS A 69 -15.27 10.62 -3.12
N PHE A 70 -15.37 9.43 -2.55
CA PHE A 70 -15.65 9.26 -1.14
C PHE A 70 -14.47 9.70 -0.27
N ALA A 71 -13.24 9.33 -0.63
CA ALA A 71 -12.03 9.79 0.05
C ALA A 71 -11.87 11.32 -0.01
N ASP A 72 -12.17 11.95 -1.15
CA ASP A 72 -12.15 13.40 -1.32
C ASP A 72 -13.12 14.10 -0.34
N LYS A 73 -14.35 13.58 -0.19
CA LYS A 73 -15.34 14.12 0.76
C LYS A 73 -14.86 14.04 2.22
N LEU A 74 -14.07 13.03 2.54
CA LEU A 74 -13.49 12.86 3.87
C LEU A 74 -12.18 13.63 4.06
N ASN A 75 -11.67 14.26 3.01
CA ASN A 75 -10.38 14.93 3.00
C ASN A 75 -9.26 13.99 3.50
N ILE A 76 -9.16 12.81 2.89
CA ILE A 76 -8.07 11.85 3.05
C ILE A 76 -7.43 11.59 1.69
N ASP A 77 -6.11 11.55 1.64
CA ASP A 77 -5.41 11.28 0.39
C ASP A 77 -5.78 9.88 -0.14
N PHE A 78 -5.89 9.78 -1.47
CA PHE A 78 -6.25 8.54 -2.14
C PHE A 78 -5.32 8.29 -3.32
N PHE A 79 -4.76 7.08 -3.41
CA PHE A 79 -3.96 6.67 -4.56
C PHE A 79 -4.06 5.16 -4.82
N ALA A 80 -3.38 4.67 -5.85
CA ALA A 80 -3.50 3.28 -6.25
C ALA A 80 -2.19 2.68 -6.75
N SER A 81 -2.12 1.34 -6.71
CA SER A 81 -1.17 0.54 -7.48
C SER A 81 -1.87 0.00 -8.72
N ALA A 82 -1.37 0.31 -9.92
CA ALA A 82 -1.86 -0.29 -11.16
C ALA A 82 -0.95 -1.43 -11.60
N PHE A 83 -1.54 -2.56 -12.01
CA PHE A 83 -0.81 -3.75 -12.48
C PHE A 83 -0.83 -3.92 -14.00
N HIS A 84 -1.61 -3.08 -14.70
CA HIS A 84 -1.77 -3.06 -16.16
C HIS A 84 -1.89 -1.62 -16.66
N GLU A 85 -1.60 -1.40 -17.95
CA GLU A 85 -1.54 -0.06 -18.55
C GLU A 85 -2.90 0.64 -18.51
N ASP A 86 -3.98 -0.05 -18.87
CA ASP A 86 -5.34 0.48 -18.81
C ASP A 86 -5.77 0.87 -17.39
N ARG A 87 -5.30 0.15 -16.38
CA ARG A 87 -5.52 0.49 -14.96
C ARG A 87 -4.71 1.72 -14.54
N PHE A 88 -3.54 1.91 -15.12
CA PHE A 88 -2.75 3.11 -14.89
C PHE A 88 -3.38 4.35 -15.55
N GLU A 89 -4.01 4.18 -16.72
CA GLU A 89 -4.77 5.29 -17.33
C GLU A 89 -5.92 5.76 -16.41
N TRP A 90 -6.56 4.88 -15.66
CA TRP A 90 -7.57 5.30 -14.66
C TRP A 90 -6.99 6.21 -13.57
N ILE A 91 -5.75 5.94 -13.15
CA ILE A 91 -5.04 6.80 -12.18
C ILE A 91 -4.85 8.20 -12.76
N LEU A 92 -4.44 8.29 -14.03
CA LEU A 92 -4.21 9.56 -14.71
C LEU A 92 -5.53 10.32 -14.93
N GLU A 93 -6.55 9.66 -15.43
CA GLU A 93 -7.87 10.23 -15.67
C GLU A 93 -8.55 10.71 -14.37
N ALA A 94 -8.35 9.99 -13.27
CA ALA A 94 -8.84 10.40 -11.96
C ALA A 94 -8.06 11.59 -11.36
N GLY A 95 -7.00 12.06 -12.02
CA GLY A 95 -6.19 13.19 -11.58
C GLY A 95 -5.39 12.93 -10.31
N LEU A 96 -5.07 11.65 -10.01
CA LEU A 96 -4.26 11.33 -8.85
C LEU A 96 -2.86 11.91 -8.97
N LYS A 97 -2.29 12.33 -7.84
CA LYS A 97 -0.95 12.95 -7.77
C LYS A 97 0.13 11.97 -7.33
N VAL A 98 -0.28 10.85 -6.79
CA VAL A 98 0.59 9.79 -6.27
C VAL A 98 0.26 8.47 -6.97
N ASN A 99 1.31 7.74 -7.33
CA ASN A 99 1.24 6.39 -7.87
C ASN A 99 2.06 5.44 -7.01
N LYS A 100 1.70 4.16 -6.98
CA LYS A 100 2.47 3.13 -6.27
C LYS A 100 2.86 2.00 -7.22
N ILE A 101 4.13 1.67 -7.23
CA ILE A 101 4.68 0.51 -7.91
C ILE A 101 4.88 -0.61 -6.88
N ALA A 102 4.13 -1.70 -7.04
CA ALA A 102 4.26 -2.88 -6.20
C ALA A 102 5.61 -3.59 -6.43
N SER A 103 6.10 -4.31 -5.42
CA SER A 103 7.41 -4.98 -5.48
C SER A 103 7.51 -6.03 -6.60
N SER A 104 6.40 -6.70 -6.93
CA SER A 104 6.35 -7.65 -8.06
C SER A 104 6.55 -6.97 -9.41
N LEU A 105 5.95 -5.79 -9.62
CA LEU A 105 6.05 -5.06 -10.89
C LEU A 105 7.48 -4.64 -11.21
N VAL A 106 8.25 -4.21 -10.22
CA VAL A 106 9.66 -3.84 -10.42
C VAL A 106 10.47 -5.00 -10.96
N ALA A 107 10.22 -6.20 -10.44
CA ALA A 107 10.92 -7.41 -10.86
C ALA A 107 10.43 -7.95 -12.21
N GLU A 108 9.12 -7.88 -12.49
CA GLU A 108 8.47 -8.59 -13.58
C GLU A 108 8.13 -7.70 -14.79
N LYS A 109 7.83 -6.41 -14.57
CA LYS A 109 7.34 -5.47 -15.60
C LYS A 109 8.13 -4.16 -15.62
N PHE A 110 9.45 -4.23 -15.61
CA PHE A 110 10.35 -3.07 -15.50
C PHE A 110 10.06 -1.97 -16.54
N GLY A 111 9.78 -2.34 -17.80
CA GLY A 111 9.45 -1.39 -18.86
C GLY A 111 8.14 -0.63 -18.60
N PHE A 112 7.14 -1.30 -18.02
CA PHE A 112 5.89 -0.66 -17.60
C PHE A 112 6.15 0.32 -16.44
N CYS A 113 6.96 -0.06 -15.46
CA CYS A 113 7.35 0.84 -14.38
C CYS A 113 8.00 2.13 -14.89
N LYS A 114 8.91 2.04 -15.88
CA LYS A 114 9.50 3.24 -16.51
C LYS A 114 8.45 4.15 -17.15
N ARG A 115 7.45 3.59 -17.85
CA ARG A 115 6.35 4.39 -18.43
C ARG A 115 5.50 5.07 -17.36
N MET A 116 5.23 4.40 -16.23
CA MET A 116 4.52 5.00 -15.10
C MET A 116 5.30 6.20 -14.52
N ILE A 117 6.60 6.03 -14.32
CA ILE A 117 7.50 7.05 -13.75
C ILE A 117 7.59 8.27 -14.66
N SER A 118 7.66 8.08 -16.00
CA SER A 118 7.77 9.18 -16.99
C SER A 118 6.56 10.12 -17.01
N ARG A 119 5.45 9.76 -16.34
CA ARG A 119 4.26 10.63 -16.20
C ARG A 119 4.40 11.68 -15.08
N ASN A 120 5.54 11.74 -14.41
CA ASN A 120 5.92 12.74 -13.40
C ASN A 120 4.99 12.80 -12.15
N LEU A 121 4.26 11.73 -11.85
CA LEU A 121 3.59 11.59 -10.56
C LEU A 121 4.61 11.27 -9.48
N LEU A 122 4.39 11.72 -8.25
CA LEU A 122 5.13 11.17 -7.11
C LEU A 122 4.90 9.66 -7.08
N THR A 123 5.97 8.89 -7.22
CA THR A 123 5.89 7.43 -7.35
C THR A 123 6.56 6.76 -6.16
N TYR A 124 5.79 6.09 -5.34
CA TYR A 124 6.31 5.18 -4.32
C TYR A 124 6.60 3.81 -4.94
N CYS A 125 7.77 3.25 -4.66
CA CYS A 125 8.22 2.00 -5.25
C CYS A 125 8.70 1.05 -4.17
N SER A 126 8.00 -0.10 -3.97
CA SER A 126 8.42 -1.12 -3.02
C SER A 126 9.50 -2.04 -3.60
N LEU A 127 10.50 -2.39 -2.77
CA LEU A 127 11.70 -3.13 -3.20
C LEU A 127 11.71 -4.61 -2.82
N GLY A 128 10.70 -5.15 -2.16
CA GLY A 128 10.72 -6.49 -1.57
C GLY A 128 11.09 -7.65 -2.50
N LYS A 129 10.75 -7.58 -3.79
CA LYS A 129 11.17 -8.55 -4.81
C LYS A 129 12.39 -8.11 -5.64
N TRP A 130 12.90 -6.90 -5.42
CA TRP A 130 14.09 -6.40 -6.11
C TRP A 130 15.35 -6.92 -5.43
N LYS A 131 16.15 -7.73 -6.14
CA LYS A 131 17.32 -8.45 -5.59
C LYS A 131 18.67 -7.79 -5.89
N LYS A 132 18.67 -6.67 -6.65
CA LYS A 132 19.90 -5.95 -6.98
C LYS A 132 20.24 -4.94 -5.86
N GLY A 133 21.52 -4.76 -5.56
CA GLY A 133 21.98 -3.88 -4.49
C GLY A 133 21.83 -2.37 -4.74
N SER A 134 21.41 -1.96 -5.96
CA SER A 134 21.15 -0.56 -6.33
C SER A 134 19.67 -0.29 -6.52
N PHE A 135 19.24 0.96 -6.41
CA PHE A 135 17.88 1.35 -6.75
C PHE A 135 17.58 1.11 -8.23
N PRO A 136 16.35 0.64 -8.57
CA PRO A 136 15.98 0.36 -9.97
C PRO A 136 15.82 1.61 -10.85
N PHE A 137 15.48 2.76 -10.26
CA PHE A 137 15.19 4.02 -10.93
C PHE A 137 15.88 5.17 -10.21
N TYR A 138 16.25 6.25 -10.93
CA TYR A 138 17.00 7.38 -10.36
C TYR A 138 16.27 8.73 -10.51
N GLU A 139 15.07 8.72 -11.07
CA GLU A 139 14.22 9.87 -11.25
C GLU A 139 13.82 10.48 -9.88
N ASP A 140 13.77 11.82 -9.80
CA ASP A 140 13.53 12.55 -8.54
C ASP A 140 12.12 12.35 -7.98
N ASN A 141 11.17 12.06 -8.86
CA ASN A 141 9.79 11.75 -8.48
C ASN A 141 9.60 10.32 -7.93
N VAL A 142 10.67 9.51 -7.82
CA VAL A 142 10.62 8.15 -7.25
C VAL A 142 11.15 8.13 -5.83
N LYS A 143 10.35 7.57 -4.92
CA LYS A 143 10.71 7.31 -3.52
C LYS A 143 10.50 5.84 -3.21
N TYR A 144 11.39 5.25 -2.43
CA TYR A 144 11.40 3.81 -2.19
C TYR A 144 10.86 3.43 -0.83
N PHE A 145 10.25 2.24 -0.79
CA PHE A 145 9.84 1.57 0.43
C PHE A 145 10.60 0.26 0.58
N HIS A 146 11.19 0.07 1.75
CA HIS A 146 11.58 -1.26 2.18
C HIS A 146 10.33 -2.11 2.40
N CYS A 147 10.35 -3.38 2.02
CA CYS A 147 9.32 -4.33 2.41
C CYS A 147 9.85 -5.77 2.36
N VAL A 148 9.30 -6.63 3.20
CA VAL A 148 9.47 -8.07 3.12
C VAL A 148 8.23 -8.63 2.38
N SER A 149 8.45 -9.23 1.19
CA SER A 149 7.36 -9.73 0.34
C SER A 149 6.96 -11.16 0.73
N LYS A 150 6.56 -11.34 1.99
CA LYS A 150 6.04 -12.58 2.57
C LYS A 150 4.80 -12.25 3.39
N TYR A 151 3.74 -13.04 3.27
CA TYR A 151 2.42 -12.77 3.84
C TYR A 151 1.85 -14.02 4.52
N PRO A 152 1.58 -14.01 5.85
CA PRO A 152 2.15 -13.08 6.83
C PRO A 152 3.59 -13.50 7.19
N HIS A 153 4.26 -12.68 7.99
CA HIS A 153 5.51 -13.06 8.66
C HIS A 153 5.54 -12.48 10.10
N ALA A 154 6.46 -13.00 10.91
CA ALA A 154 6.64 -12.52 12.27
C ALA A 154 7.29 -11.12 12.29
N ALA A 155 7.03 -10.34 13.34
CA ALA A 155 7.65 -9.04 13.50
C ALA A 155 9.18 -9.13 13.62
N GLU A 156 9.69 -10.15 14.28
CA GLU A 156 11.12 -10.41 14.45
C GLU A 156 11.83 -10.55 13.10
N GLU A 157 11.24 -11.28 12.15
CA GLU A 157 11.79 -11.42 10.79
C GLU A 157 11.82 -10.06 10.07
N ALA A 158 10.79 -9.23 10.27
CA ALA A 158 10.76 -7.88 9.72
C ALA A 158 11.89 -7.01 10.28
N LEU A 159 12.13 -7.09 11.60
CA LEU A 159 13.14 -6.30 12.29
C LEU A 159 14.58 -6.66 11.87
N GLU A 160 14.84 -7.96 11.67
CA GLU A 160 16.15 -8.46 11.21
C GLU A 160 16.47 -7.99 9.78
N LEU A 161 15.46 -7.95 8.90
CA LEU A 161 15.62 -7.56 7.49
C LEU A 161 15.51 -6.06 7.25
N MET A 162 15.06 -5.29 8.25
CA MET A 162 14.85 -3.86 8.15
C MET A 162 16.18 -3.11 8.08
N PRO A 163 16.35 -2.12 7.18
CA PRO A 163 17.55 -1.30 7.13
C PRO A 163 17.77 -0.57 8.47
N GLU A 164 19.04 -0.33 8.82
CA GLU A 164 19.40 0.39 10.05
C GLU A 164 18.82 1.80 10.09
N SER A 165 18.68 2.46 8.93
CA SER A 165 18.09 3.79 8.81
C SER A 165 17.39 3.99 7.48
N PHE A 166 16.37 4.88 7.50
CA PHE A 166 15.73 5.40 6.31
C PHE A 166 16.31 6.76 5.93
N ASN A 167 16.21 7.14 4.65
CA ASN A 167 16.79 8.38 4.12
C ASN A 167 15.88 9.05 3.10
N GLU A 168 16.33 10.12 2.44
CA GLU A 168 15.52 10.91 1.49
C GLU A 168 15.07 10.14 0.23
N ARG A 169 15.69 8.99 -0.07
CA ARG A 169 15.34 8.12 -1.19
C ARG A 169 14.58 6.86 -0.73
N LEU A 170 15.10 6.17 0.28
CA LEU A 170 14.41 5.07 0.97
C LEU A 170 13.60 5.65 2.13
N ILE A 171 12.43 6.23 1.82
CA ILE A 171 11.69 7.03 2.78
C ILE A 171 10.65 6.25 3.58
N GLY A 172 10.30 5.04 3.15
CA GLY A 172 9.14 4.36 3.69
C GLY A 172 9.32 2.86 3.91
N TYR A 173 8.42 2.34 4.70
CA TYR A 173 8.29 0.93 5.01
C TYR A 173 6.88 0.44 4.65
N SER A 174 6.79 -0.64 3.85
CA SER A 174 5.55 -1.33 3.53
C SER A 174 5.53 -2.64 4.29
N ASP A 175 4.65 -2.74 5.28
CA ASP A 175 4.65 -3.79 6.29
C ASP A 175 3.67 -4.92 5.99
N HIS A 176 4.16 -6.16 6.13
CA HIS A 176 3.38 -7.39 6.00
C HIS A 176 3.56 -8.32 7.24
N ALA A 177 4.14 -7.79 8.32
CA ALA A 177 4.25 -8.50 9.58
C ALA A 177 2.93 -8.51 10.35
N ILE A 178 2.75 -9.46 11.25
CA ILE A 178 1.64 -9.47 12.19
C ILE A 178 1.84 -8.38 13.25
N GLY A 179 0.77 -7.64 13.60
CA GLY A 179 0.82 -6.52 14.53
C GLY A 179 1.43 -5.27 13.92
N ILE A 180 1.81 -4.30 14.75
CA ILE A 180 2.32 -2.98 14.32
C ILE A 180 3.73 -2.67 14.82
N GLU A 181 4.40 -3.62 15.46
CA GLU A 181 5.72 -3.38 16.07
C GLU A 181 6.80 -3.08 15.02
N ALA A 182 6.76 -3.77 13.86
CA ALA A 182 7.66 -3.47 12.76
C ALA A 182 7.44 -2.05 12.19
N CYS A 183 6.19 -1.58 12.14
CA CYS A 183 5.88 -0.19 11.76
C CYS A 183 6.48 0.82 12.74
N LYS A 184 6.35 0.57 14.05
CA LYS A 184 6.91 1.43 15.10
C LYS A 184 8.43 1.50 15.00
N GLU A 185 9.07 0.36 14.79
CA GLU A 185 10.53 0.32 14.64
C GLU A 185 11.00 1.04 13.36
N ALA A 186 10.29 0.90 12.25
CA ALA A 186 10.60 1.64 11.03
C ALA A 186 10.56 3.16 11.26
N VAL A 187 9.58 3.65 12.03
CA VAL A 187 9.49 5.07 12.43
C VAL A 187 10.71 5.48 13.25
N LYS A 188 11.11 4.70 14.25
CA LYS A 188 12.31 4.97 15.06
C LYS A 188 13.58 5.02 14.21
N ARG A 189 13.68 4.18 13.16
CA ARG A 189 14.79 4.19 12.19
C ARG A 189 14.68 5.29 11.14
N GLY A 190 13.68 6.18 11.25
CA GLY A 190 13.55 7.38 10.42
C GLY A 190 12.65 7.25 9.21
N ALA A 191 11.86 6.18 9.07
CA ALA A 191 10.85 6.10 8.03
C ALA A 191 9.82 7.23 8.16
N LYS A 192 9.55 7.92 7.05
CA LYS A 192 8.60 9.03 6.97
C LYS A 192 7.23 8.60 6.44
N VAL A 193 7.18 7.44 5.79
CA VAL A 193 5.96 6.84 5.23
C VAL A 193 5.84 5.40 5.72
N ILE A 194 4.70 5.07 6.29
CA ILE A 194 4.36 3.69 6.69
C ILE A 194 3.14 3.26 5.88
N GLU A 195 3.27 2.16 5.15
CA GLU A 195 2.16 1.51 4.44
C GLU A 195 1.87 0.18 5.11
N LYS A 196 0.60 -0.08 5.44
CA LYS A 196 0.17 -1.35 6.01
C LYS A 196 -1.23 -1.71 5.55
N HIS A 197 -1.46 -2.99 5.29
CA HIS A 197 -2.79 -3.51 5.03
C HIS A 197 -3.74 -3.14 6.16
N PHE A 198 -5.00 -2.83 5.80
CA PHE A 198 -6.02 -2.42 6.73
C PHE A 198 -7.26 -3.30 6.58
N THR A 199 -7.87 -3.69 7.70
CA THR A 199 -9.15 -4.40 7.73
C THR A 199 -10.08 -3.77 8.76
N ILE A 200 -11.39 -3.85 8.52
CA ILE A 200 -12.38 -3.45 9.53
C ILE A 200 -12.49 -4.48 10.65
N ASP A 201 -12.21 -5.76 10.34
CA ASP A 201 -12.29 -6.86 11.28
C ASP A 201 -11.43 -8.03 10.79
N HIS A 202 -10.54 -8.55 11.64
CA HIS A 202 -9.72 -9.73 11.36
C HIS A 202 -10.55 -11.01 11.14
N SER A 203 -11.77 -11.09 11.68
CA SER A 203 -12.68 -12.24 11.47
C SER A 203 -13.22 -12.34 10.03
N LEU A 204 -13.04 -11.29 9.21
CA LEU A 204 -13.43 -11.28 7.81
C LEU A 204 -12.41 -11.95 6.89
N GLN A 205 -11.34 -12.51 7.44
CA GLN A 205 -10.36 -13.23 6.68
C GLN A 205 -10.99 -14.37 5.89
N CYS A 206 -10.65 -14.49 4.63
CA CYS A 206 -10.96 -15.67 3.81
C CYS A 206 -9.66 -16.42 3.46
N ASP A 207 -9.79 -17.67 3.11
CA ASP A 207 -8.65 -18.57 2.80
C ASP A 207 -7.77 -18.10 1.64
N MET A 208 -8.24 -17.10 0.90
CA MET A 208 -7.57 -16.60 -0.31
C MET A 208 -6.76 -15.34 -0.08
N GLU A 209 -6.95 -14.67 1.06
CA GLU A 209 -6.36 -13.35 1.33
C GLU A 209 -5.42 -13.40 2.53
N SER A 210 -4.22 -13.90 2.31
CA SER A 210 -3.19 -14.02 3.36
C SER A 210 -2.80 -12.66 3.99
N ALA A 211 -3.04 -11.55 3.28
CA ALA A 211 -2.77 -10.22 3.80
C ALA A 211 -3.74 -9.79 4.93
N HIS A 212 -4.89 -10.44 5.10
CA HIS A 212 -5.79 -10.17 6.21
C HIS A 212 -5.12 -10.40 7.58
N VAL A 213 -4.35 -11.47 7.73
CA VAL A 213 -3.68 -11.80 9.00
C VAL A 213 -2.70 -10.71 9.42
N CYS A 214 -2.02 -10.09 8.47
CA CYS A 214 -1.06 -9.01 8.73
C CYS A 214 -1.67 -7.60 8.61
N SER A 215 -2.98 -7.48 8.38
CA SER A 215 -3.65 -6.18 8.33
C SER A 215 -3.75 -5.57 9.73
N MET A 216 -3.61 -4.26 9.83
CA MET A 216 -4.00 -3.54 11.04
C MET A 216 -5.51 -3.26 11.00
N ASN A 217 -6.15 -3.25 12.15
CA ASN A 217 -7.51 -2.78 12.33
C ASN A 217 -7.54 -1.31 12.82
N TYR A 218 -8.75 -0.79 13.06
CA TYR A 218 -8.94 0.58 13.54
C TYR A 218 -8.18 0.89 14.85
N LYS A 219 -8.19 -0.04 15.82
CA LYS A 219 -7.52 0.16 17.11
C LYS A 219 -6.00 0.23 16.95
N GLU A 220 -5.43 -0.69 16.17
CA GLU A 220 -4.01 -0.73 15.87
C GLU A 220 -3.56 0.51 15.07
N LEU A 221 -4.39 1.00 14.15
CA LEU A 221 -4.12 2.24 13.43
C LEU A 221 -4.07 3.45 14.38
N CYS A 222 -5.04 3.56 15.29
CA CYS A 222 -5.03 4.62 16.32
C CYS A 222 -3.77 4.54 17.20
N GLU A 223 -3.38 3.33 17.61
CA GLU A 223 -2.18 3.08 18.40
C GLU A 223 -0.92 3.52 17.64
N LEU A 224 -0.79 3.11 16.37
CA LEU A 224 0.32 3.50 15.51
C LEU A 224 0.38 5.03 15.32
N ARG A 225 -0.76 5.69 15.08
CA ARG A 225 -0.82 7.15 14.96
C ARG A 225 -0.36 7.84 16.24
N ASN A 226 -0.87 7.41 17.40
CA ASN A 226 -0.48 7.95 18.70
C ASN A 226 1.01 7.76 18.96
N PHE A 227 1.58 6.63 18.59
CA PHE A 227 3.03 6.39 18.65
C PHE A 227 3.79 7.38 17.77
N CYS A 228 3.42 7.52 16.50
CA CYS A 228 4.06 8.43 15.55
C CYS A 228 3.99 9.92 15.98
N GLU A 229 3.00 10.30 16.80
CA GLU A 229 2.88 11.67 17.32
C GLU A 229 3.82 11.94 18.50
N LYS A 230 4.25 10.90 19.21
CA LYS A 230 5.19 11.00 20.33
C LYS A 230 6.66 10.99 19.88
N GLU A 231 6.95 10.36 18.75
CA GLU A 231 8.31 10.25 18.15
C GLU A 231 8.73 11.53 17.35
N LYS A 232 8.10 12.66 17.62
CA LYS A 232 8.39 13.97 16.99
C LYS A 232 9.58 14.68 17.60
#